data_3aab8f1119f3e20a0b0b1ac1b39b9fc8
#
_entry.id   3aab8f1119f3e20a0b0b1ac1b39b9fc8
#
_cell.length_a   1.000
_cell.length_b   1.000
_cell.length_c   1.000
_cell.angle_alpha   90.00
_cell.angle_beta   90.00
_cell.angle_gamma   90.00
#
_symmetry.space_group_name_H-M   'P 1'
#
loop_
_entity.id
_entity.type
_entity.pdbx_description
1 polymer ?
#
loop_
_entity_poly.entity_id
_entity_poly.type
_entity_poly.pdbx_seq_one_letter_code
_entity_poly.pdbx_strand_id
1 'polypeptide(L)'
;GFPIWGTFYIDKNLHPIIFYYITTMLYGICSDIHSNAVAFEAVIASMKDNNVDRKVCLGDLVGYGADPDECVRLARENMDICIIGNHDSVAIKHESSSGFNPYAKQAIEWTQNHLSDESVSFLRTLPYICEENDICFVHASPLSPADWVYVTELEDALDAFEHFKGRYCFVGHTHSPVIVASRPNAIP
;
A
#
# COMPACT_ATOMS: atom_id res chain seq x y z
N GLY A 1 22.93 -6.20 2.19
CA GLY A 1 21.96 -5.41 2.89
C GLY A 1 21.19 -4.54 1.91
N PHE A 2 19.92 -4.81 1.70
CA PHE A 2 19.05 -3.96 0.89
C PHE A 2 18.61 -2.77 1.76
N PRO A 3 18.63 -1.54 1.25
CA PRO A 3 18.19 -0.39 2.02
C PRO A 3 16.66 -0.45 2.19
N ILE A 4 16.21 -0.44 3.45
CA ILE A 4 14.81 -0.22 3.80
C ILE A 4 14.59 1.29 3.72
N TRP A 5 13.92 1.77 2.67
CA TRP A 5 13.59 3.19 2.54
C TRP A 5 12.18 3.43 3.09
N GLY A 6 12.12 3.81 4.36
CA GLY A 6 10.96 4.50 4.89
C GLY A 6 11.13 6.00 4.68
N THR A 7 10.27 6.63 3.91
CA THR A 7 10.32 8.08 3.73
C THR A 7 9.52 8.75 4.84
N PHE A 8 10.22 9.45 5.74
CA PHE A 8 9.59 10.28 6.77
C PHE A 8 9.50 11.73 6.26
N TYR A 9 8.34 12.34 6.33
CA TYR A 9 8.15 13.74 6.00
C TYR A 9 7.91 14.55 7.27
N ILE A 10 8.77 15.55 7.55
CA ILE A 10 8.57 16.55 8.62
C ILE A 10 8.38 17.91 7.94
N ASP A 11 7.21 18.52 8.10
CA ASP A 11 6.95 19.88 7.66
C ASP A 11 7.64 20.89 8.60
N LYS A 12 8.58 21.68 8.08
CA LYS A 12 9.41 22.64 8.85
C LYS A 12 8.86 24.09 8.88
N ASN A 13 7.64 24.33 8.47
CA ASN A 13 7.06 25.67 8.45
C ASN A 13 6.05 25.90 9.60
N LEU A 14 6.53 25.91 10.84
CA LEU A 14 5.76 26.38 11.99
C LEU A 14 6.36 27.66 12.55
N HIS A 15 5.59 28.75 12.49
CA HIS A 15 5.88 30.00 13.21
C HIS A 15 5.83 29.77 14.74
N PRO A 16 6.76 30.38 15.50
CA PRO A 16 6.78 30.20 16.95
C PRO A 16 5.75 31.12 17.58
N ILE A 17 4.71 30.61 18.14
CA ILE A 17 3.87 31.04 19.26
C ILE A 17 2.50 30.38 19.11
N ILE A 18 2.36 29.26 19.75
CA ILE A 18 1.18 28.68 20.43
C ILE A 18 1.58 27.23 20.70
N PHE A 19 1.64 26.82 21.97
CA PHE A 19 1.77 25.40 22.35
C PHE A 19 0.45 24.68 21.99
N TYR A 20 0.32 24.29 20.73
CA TYR A 20 -0.53 23.18 20.39
C TYR A 20 0.29 21.90 20.62
N TYR A 21 -0.21 21.01 21.44
CA TYR A 21 0.19 19.61 21.39
C TYR A 21 -0.28 19.07 20.04
N ILE A 22 0.54 19.25 18.99
CA ILE A 22 0.37 18.51 17.75
C ILE A 22 0.91 17.12 18.06
N THR A 23 0.04 16.20 18.39
CA THR A 23 0.36 14.78 18.31
C THR A 23 0.56 14.48 16.82
N THR A 24 1.80 14.53 16.36
CA THR A 24 2.16 14.11 15.03
C THR A 24 2.00 12.59 15.00
N MET A 25 0.95 12.11 14.34
CA MET A 25 0.74 10.68 14.15
C MET A 25 1.81 10.14 13.21
N LEU A 26 2.54 9.12 13.64
CA LEU A 26 3.57 8.47 12.85
C LEU A 26 2.96 7.28 12.08
N TYR A 27 2.93 7.38 10.76
CA TYR A 27 2.49 6.31 9.89
C TYR A 27 3.65 5.41 9.47
N GLY A 28 3.49 4.10 9.58
CA GLY A 28 4.34 3.09 8.95
C GLY A 28 3.59 2.50 7.77
N ILE A 29 4.13 2.70 6.57
CA ILE A 29 3.46 2.27 5.34
C ILE A 29 4.32 1.23 4.63
N CYS A 30 3.71 0.10 4.27
CA CYS A 30 4.32 -0.94 3.44
C CYS A 30 3.37 -1.31 2.31
N SER A 31 3.90 -1.95 1.29
CA SER A 31 3.16 -2.40 0.11
C SER A 31 3.86 -3.58 -0.55
N ASP A 32 3.13 -4.32 -1.40
CA ASP A 32 3.71 -5.29 -2.32
C ASP A 32 4.52 -6.37 -1.58
N ILE A 33 3.87 -6.98 -0.59
CA ILE A 33 4.46 -8.00 0.31
C ILE A 33 4.72 -9.30 -0.44
N HIS A 34 3.82 -9.67 -1.33
CA HIS A 34 3.96 -10.79 -2.25
C HIS A 34 4.35 -12.11 -1.56
N SER A 35 3.61 -12.49 -0.53
CA SER A 35 3.81 -13.77 0.19
C SER A 35 5.23 -13.94 0.76
N ASN A 36 5.94 -12.84 1.06
CA ASN A 36 7.25 -12.85 1.69
C ASN A 36 7.12 -12.60 3.21
N ALA A 37 6.75 -13.65 3.94
CA ALA A 37 6.51 -13.54 5.38
C ALA A 37 7.75 -13.07 6.14
N VAL A 38 8.93 -13.53 5.79
CA VAL A 38 10.20 -13.15 6.45
C VAL A 38 10.48 -11.65 6.34
N ALA A 39 10.27 -11.08 5.15
CA ALA A 39 10.43 -9.64 4.95
C ALA A 39 9.34 -8.85 5.69
N PHE A 40 8.10 -9.36 5.67
CA PHE A 40 6.99 -8.68 6.32
C PHE A 40 7.13 -8.67 7.85
N GLU A 41 7.56 -9.76 8.47
CA GLU A 41 7.89 -9.81 9.90
C GLU A 41 8.96 -8.77 10.27
N ALA A 42 10.00 -8.63 9.45
CA ALA A 42 11.05 -7.62 9.67
C ALA A 42 10.50 -6.18 9.58
N VAL A 43 9.59 -5.91 8.64
CA VAL A 43 8.90 -4.62 8.52
C VAL A 43 8.02 -4.35 9.75
N ILE A 44 7.23 -5.33 10.20
CA ILE A 44 6.38 -5.21 11.38
C ILE A 44 7.23 -4.94 12.64
N ALA A 45 8.34 -5.65 12.80
CA ALA A 45 9.27 -5.44 13.91
C ALA A 45 9.85 -4.01 13.87
N SER A 46 10.27 -3.54 12.70
CA SER A 46 10.77 -2.17 12.50
C SER A 46 9.70 -1.11 12.84
N MET A 47 8.45 -1.31 12.43
CA MET A 47 7.35 -0.42 12.77
C MET A 47 7.13 -0.35 14.31
N LYS A 48 7.22 -1.49 14.98
CA LYS A 48 7.12 -1.58 16.43
C LYS A 48 8.27 -0.87 17.14
N ASP A 49 9.50 -1.12 16.70
CA ASP A 49 10.71 -0.51 17.31
C ASP A 49 10.74 1.00 17.14
N ASN A 50 10.14 1.52 16.09
CA ASN A 50 10.00 2.96 15.83
C ASN A 50 8.74 3.58 16.45
N ASN A 51 7.97 2.84 17.25
CA ASN A 51 6.73 3.30 17.87
C ASN A 51 5.76 3.93 16.85
N VAL A 52 5.55 3.26 15.73
CA VAL A 52 4.58 3.68 14.71
C VAL A 52 3.17 3.67 15.29
N ASP A 53 2.46 4.79 15.18
CA ASP A 53 1.10 4.95 15.71
C ASP A 53 0.05 4.29 14.81
N ARG A 54 0.28 4.29 13.49
CA ARG A 54 -0.67 3.81 12.50
C ARG A 54 0.06 3.00 11.43
N LYS A 55 -0.29 1.72 11.28
CA LYS A 55 0.35 0.78 10.36
C LYS A 55 -0.56 0.51 9.17
N VAL A 56 -0.03 0.72 7.97
CA VAL A 56 -0.79 0.65 6.71
C VAL A 56 -0.09 -0.30 5.74
N CYS A 57 -0.87 -1.21 5.14
CA CYS A 57 -0.45 -2.03 4.01
C CYS A 57 -1.28 -1.64 2.77
N LEU A 58 -0.60 -1.25 1.70
CA LEU A 58 -1.25 -0.79 0.47
C LEU A 58 -1.61 -1.94 -0.50
N GLY A 59 -1.64 -3.18 -0.02
CA GLY A 59 -2.07 -4.32 -0.84
C GLY A 59 -0.93 -5.15 -1.40
N ASP A 60 -1.31 -6.10 -2.26
CA ASP A 60 -0.46 -7.16 -2.77
C ASP A 60 0.21 -7.96 -1.63
N LEU A 61 -0.65 -8.39 -0.70
CA LEU A 61 -0.24 -9.27 0.39
C LEU A 61 0.23 -10.62 -0.13
N VAL A 62 -0.41 -11.11 -1.21
CA VAL A 62 -0.14 -12.43 -1.79
C VAL A 62 0.42 -12.35 -3.21
N GLY A 63 0.68 -13.52 -3.79
CA GLY A 63 1.32 -13.66 -5.10
C GLY A 63 2.84 -13.76 -5.00
N TYR A 64 3.46 -14.32 -6.03
CA TYR A 64 4.89 -14.58 -6.19
C TYR A 64 5.54 -15.51 -5.15
N GLY A 65 5.57 -15.11 -3.87
CA GLY A 65 6.26 -15.83 -2.80
C GLY A 65 5.50 -17.05 -2.27
N ALA A 66 6.04 -17.69 -1.23
CA ALA A 66 5.63 -19.03 -0.81
C ALA A 66 4.69 -19.05 0.41
N ASP A 67 4.53 -17.94 1.13
CA ASP A 67 3.84 -17.90 2.42
C ASP A 67 2.57 -17.01 2.40
N PRO A 68 1.60 -17.27 1.47
CA PRO A 68 0.45 -16.39 1.32
C PRO A 68 -0.43 -16.30 2.57
N ASP A 69 -0.79 -17.44 3.18
CA ASP A 69 -1.63 -17.46 4.38
C ASP A 69 -0.94 -16.78 5.57
N GLU A 70 0.35 -16.95 5.71
CA GLU A 70 1.11 -16.31 6.78
C GLU A 70 1.15 -14.79 6.61
N CYS A 71 1.35 -14.29 5.39
CA CYS A 71 1.31 -12.86 5.11
C CYS A 71 -0.08 -12.27 5.39
N VAL A 72 -1.15 -12.95 5.01
CA VAL A 72 -2.52 -12.52 5.32
C VAL A 72 -2.76 -12.51 6.83
N ARG A 73 -2.32 -13.54 7.55
CA ARG A 73 -2.43 -13.61 9.03
C ARG A 73 -1.69 -12.44 9.69
N LEU A 74 -0.43 -12.21 9.28
CA LEU A 74 0.39 -11.11 9.80
C LEU A 74 -0.25 -9.74 9.53
N ALA A 75 -0.81 -9.51 8.34
CA ALA A 75 -1.50 -8.27 8.01
C ALA A 75 -2.71 -8.05 8.92
N ARG A 76 -3.57 -9.07 9.05
CA ARG A 76 -4.77 -9.02 9.89
C ARG A 76 -4.46 -8.72 11.36
N GLU A 77 -3.36 -9.25 11.88
CA GLU A 77 -2.99 -9.11 13.28
C GLU A 77 -2.24 -7.81 13.59
N ASN A 78 -1.58 -7.21 12.60
CA ASN A 78 -0.63 -6.13 12.85
C ASN A 78 -0.92 -4.83 12.12
N MET A 79 -1.69 -4.83 11.03
CA MET A 79 -2.00 -3.61 10.28
C MET A 79 -3.33 -3.01 10.71
N ASP A 80 -3.38 -1.69 10.82
CA ASP A 80 -4.58 -0.93 11.14
C ASP A 80 -5.43 -0.67 9.89
N ILE A 81 -4.76 -0.52 8.73
CA ILE A 81 -5.37 -0.33 7.42
C ILE A 81 -4.70 -1.31 6.45
N CYS A 82 -5.54 -2.05 5.72
CA CYS A 82 -5.10 -2.84 4.57
C CYS A 82 -5.96 -2.47 3.36
N ILE A 83 -5.32 -2.27 2.22
CA ILE A 83 -5.96 -2.03 0.92
C ILE A 83 -5.80 -3.32 0.11
N ILE A 84 -6.75 -3.64 -0.76
CA ILE A 84 -6.63 -4.76 -1.69
C ILE A 84 -5.68 -4.37 -2.84
N GLY A 85 -4.79 -5.29 -3.23
CA GLY A 85 -3.97 -5.17 -4.43
C GLY A 85 -4.49 -6.04 -5.58
N ASN A 86 -3.92 -5.87 -6.77
CA ASN A 86 -4.36 -6.64 -7.94
C ASN A 86 -4.05 -8.14 -7.81
N HIS A 87 -2.93 -8.52 -7.18
CA HIS A 87 -2.65 -9.92 -6.89
C HIS A 87 -3.63 -10.49 -5.88
N ASP A 88 -3.99 -9.74 -4.84
CA ASP A 88 -4.99 -10.15 -3.85
C ASP A 88 -6.35 -10.38 -4.52
N SER A 89 -6.79 -9.45 -5.38
CA SER A 89 -8.05 -9.51 -6.11
C SER A 89 -8.12 -10.74 -7.03
N VAL A 90 -7.05 -11.01 -7.78
CA VAL A 90 -6.97 -12.20 -8.63
C VAL A 90 -6.90 -13.49 -7.79
N ALA A 91 -6.17 -13.48 -6.66
CA ALA A 91 -6.06 -14.65 -5.79
C ALA A 91 -7.42 -15.11 -5.26
N ILE A 92 -8.30 -14.19 -4.92
CA ILE A 92 -9.67 -14.49 -4.46
C ILE A 92 -10.69 -14.64 -5.58
N LYS A 93 -10.23 -14.68 -6.84
CA LYS A 93 -11.04 -14.85 -8.06
C LYS A 93 -12.09 -13.75 -8.27
N HIS A 94 -11.86 -12.54 -7.81
CA HIS A 94 -12.65 -11.36 -8.17
C HIS A 94 -12.37 -10.93 -9.60
N GLU A 95 -11.13 -11.13 -10.05
CA GLU A 95 -10.67 -10.74 -11.37
C GLU A 95 -9.93 -11.88 -12.08
N SER A 96 -9.73 -11.71 -13.40
CA SER A 96 -9.01 -12.66 -14.23
C SER A 96 -7.50 -12.38 -14.21
N SER A 97 -6.69 -13.42 -14.20
CA SER A 97 -5.23 -13.34 -14.38
C SER A 97 -4.79 -13.08 -15.83
N SER A 98 -5.71 -12.76 -16.74
CA SER A 98 -5.41 -12.63 -18.18
C SER A 98 -4.42 -11.51 -18.51
N GLY A 99 -4.36 -10.45 -17.68
CA GLY A 99 -3.41 -9.35 -17.81
C GLY A 99 -2.02 -9.62 -17.20
N PHE A 100 -1.85 -10.73 -16.49
CA PHE A 100 -0.59 -11.05 -15.82
C PHE A 100 0.43 -11.63 -16.81
N ASN A 101 1.72 -11.32 -16.58
CA ASN A 101 2.80 -12.02 -17.26
C ASN A 101 2.82 -13.51 -16.85
N PRO A 102 3.48 -14.40 -17.64
CA PRO A 102 3.43 -15.84 -17.38
C PRO A 102 3.90 -16.27 -15.99
N TYR A 103 4.89 -15.59 -15.42
CA TYR A 103 5.41 -15.91 -14.08
C TYR A 103 4.41 -15.50 -12.98
N ALA A 104 3.87 -14.28 -13.07
CA ALA A 104 2.85 -13.81 -12.16
C ALA A 104 1.61 -14.69 -12.21
N LYS A 105 1.20 -15.10 -13.42
CA LYS A 105 0.06 -16.01 -13.63
C LYS A 105 0.28 -17.35 -12.96
N GLN A 106 1.43 -17.98 -13.16
CA GLN A 106 1.75 -19.26 -12.52
C GLN A 106 1.76 -19.14 -11.00
N ALA A 107 2.37 -18.08 -10.47
CA ALA A 107 2.43 -17.83 -9.03
C ALA A 107 1.03 -17.64 -8.44
N ILE A 108 0.17 -16.86 -9.09
CA ILE A 108 -1.17 -16.59 -8.55
C ILE A 108 -2.09 -17.84 -8.66
N GLU A 109 -1.96 -18.64 -9.69
CA GLU A 109 -2.67 -19.92 -9.79
C GLU A 109 -2.24 -20.88 -8.66
N TRP A 110 -0.97 -20.90 -8.31
CA TRP A 110 -0.49 -21.63 -7.15
C TRP A 110 -1.08 -21.06 -5.86
N THR A 111 -1.03 -19.75 -5.67
CA THR A 111 -1.59 -19.04 -4.50
C THR A 111 -3.07 -19.37 -4.31
N GLN A 112 -3.88 -19.34 -5.38
CA GLN A 112 -5.31 -19.66 -5.34
C GLN A 112 -5.61 -21.07 -4.78
N ASN A 113 -4.68 -22.02 -4.97
CA ASN A 113 -4.83 -23.38 -4.51
C ASN A 113 -4.27 -23.62 -3.10
N HIS A 114 -3.60 -22.62 -2.52
CA HIS A 114 -2.94 -22.72 -1.21
C HIS A 114 -3.48 -21.73 -0.18
N LEU A 115 -4.30 -20.77 -0.57
CA LEU A 115 -5.00 -19.88 0.36
C LEU A 115 -6.09 -20.64 1.11
N SER A 116 -6.11 -20.48 2.42
CA SER A 116 -7.20 -20.93 3.27
C SER A 116 -8.47 -20.11 3.06
N ASP A 117 -9.62 -20.69 3.39
CA ASP A 117 -10.90 -19.98 3.34
C ASP A 117 -10.93 -18.76 4.27
N GLU A 118 -10.16 -18.79 5.35
CA GLU A 118 -10.03 -17.68 6.29
C GLU A 118 -9.29 -16.50 5.64
N SER A 119 -8.17 -16.77 4.95
CA SER A 119 -7.42 -15.77 4.20
C SER A 119 -8.24 -15.18 3.05
N VAL A 120 -8.91 -16.02 2.28
CA VAL A 120 -9.83 -15.57 1.22
C VAL A 120 -10.93 -14.67 1.79
N SER A 121 -11.50 -15.03 2.94
CA SER A 121 -12.54 -14.23 3.60
C SER A 121 -12.02 -12.87 4.04
N PHE A 122 -10.81 -12.79 4.60
CA PHE A 122 -10.18 -11.52 4.97
C PHE A 122 -9.90 -10.65 3.75
N LEU A 123 -9.24 -11.17 2.72
CA LEU A 123 -8.93 -10.43 1.50
C LEU A 123 -10.18 -9.83 0.84
N ARG A 124 -11.33 -10.53 0.91
CA ARG A 124 -12.61 -10.03 0.42
C ARG A 124 -13.15 -8.82 1.17
N THR A 125 -12.69 -8.55 2.37
CA THR A 125 -13.12 -7.39 3.17
C THR A 125 -12.32 -6.14 2.87
N LEU A 126 -11.19 -6.26 2.17
CA LEU A 126 -10.29 -5.15 1.94
C LEU A 126 -10.87 -4.14 0.94
N PRO A 127 -10.82 -2.84 1.26
CA PRO A 127 -11.25 -1.78 0.36
C PRO A 127 -10.21 -1.54 -0.74
N TYR A 128 -10.64 -0.97 -1.86
CA TYR A 128 -9.76 -0.50 -2.93
C TYR A 128 -9.06 0.82 -2.59
N ILE A 129 -9.64 1.62 -1.72
CA ILE A 129 -9.15 2.93 -1.29
C ILE A 129 -9.59 3.19 0.15
N CYS A 130 -8.75 3.87 0.92
CA CYS A 130 -9.08 4.37 2.24
C CYS A 130 -8.58 5.81 2.38
N GLU A 131 -9.39 6.68 2.97
CA GLU A 131 -9.03 8.06 3.26
C GLU A 131 -9.07 8.30 4.77
N GLU A 132 -7.99 8.80 5.34
CA GLU A 132 -7.87 9.11 6.75
C GLU A 132 -6.94 10.33 6.96
N ASN A 133 -7.35 11.32 7.74
CA ASN A 133 -6.51 12.47 8.16
C ASN A 133 -5.78 13.20 7.00
N ASP A 134 -6.50 13.56 5.95
CA ASP A 134 -5.95 14.19 4.75
C ASP A 134 -4.98 13.29 3.95
N ILE A 135 -5.02 11.98 4.18
CA ILE A 135 -4.21 11.00 3.48
C ILE A 135 -5.13 10.04 2.72
N CYS A 136 -4.81 9.80 1.47
CA CYS A 136 -5.39 8.75 0.64
C CYS A 136 -4.43 7.56 0.57
N PHE A 137 -4.94 6.37 0.79
CA PHE A 137 -4.23 5.10 0.66
C PHE A 137 -4.92 4.29 -0.44
N VAL A 138 -4.16 3.89 -1.45
CA VAL A 138 -4.65 3.13 -2.60
C VAL A 138 -3.53 2.25 -3.12
N HIS A 139 -3.85 1.08 -3.72
CA HIS A 139 -2.79 0.22 -4.23
C HIS A 139 -2.19 0.75 -5.53
N ALA A 140 -3.04 1.12 -6.50
CA ALA A 140 -2.64 1.67 -7.80
C ALA A 140 -3.06 3.16 -7.91
N SER A 141 -3.56 3.63 -9.05
CA SER A 141 -3.99 5.01 -9.20
C SER A 141 -5.31 5.31 -8.49
N PRO A 142 -5.45 6.45 -7.78
CA PRO A 142 -6.72 6.88 -7.22
C PRO A 142 -7.75 7.29 -8.29
N LEU A 143 -7.35 7.49 -9.53
CA LEU A 143 -8.23 7.78 -10.67
C LEU A 143 -9.26 6.64 -10.87
N SER A 144 -8.81 5.42 -10.83
CA SER A 144 -9.65 4.21 -10.97
C SER A 144 -9.01 3.07 -10.18
N PRO A 145 -9.26 2.99 -8.86
CA PRO A 145 -8.54 2.07 -7.97
C PRO A 145 -8.63 0.60 -8.35
N ALA A 146 -9.73 0.18 -8.98
CA ALA A 146 -9.96 -1.21 -9.40
C ALA A 146 -9.42 -1.55 -10.80
N ASP A 147 -8.92 -0.56 -11.54
CA ASP A 147 -8.37 -0.78 -12.89
C ASP A 147 -6.85 -1.00 -12.88
N TRP A 148 -6.22 -0.88 -11.71
CA TRP A 148 -4.79 -1.14 -11.48
C TRP A 148 -3.86 -0.34 -12.39
N VAL A 149 -4.26 0.91 -12.71
CA VAL A 149 -3.46 1.80 -13.56
C VAL A 149 -2.16 2.16 -12.85
N TYR A 150 -1.04 1.93 -13.52
CA TYR A 150 0.27 2.30 -13.00
C TYR A 150 0.45 3.81 -12.96
N VAL A 151 1.12 4.29 -11.92
CA VAL A 151 1.57 5.69 -11.82
C VAL A 151 3.08 5.68 -12.01
N THR A 152 3.53 5.75 -13.26
CA THR A 152 4.95 5.61 -13.64
C THR A 152 5.56 6.88 -14.17
N GLU A 153 4.73 7.78 -14.70
CA GLU A 153 5.16 9.02 -15.32
C GLU A 153 4.56 10.24 -14.61
N LEU A 154 5.09 11.42 -14.91
CA LEU A 154 4.61 12.66 -14.29
C LEU A 154 3.14 12.93 -14.65
N GLU A 155 2.73 12.61 -15.86
CA GLU A 155 1.35 12.79 -16.33
C GLU A 155 0.38 11.92 -15.54
N ASP A 156 0.72 10.65 -15.28
CA ASP A 156 -0.08 9.76 -14.41
C ASP A 156 -0.24 10.35 -13.01
N ALA A 157 0.83 10.92 -12.47
CA ALA A 157 0.80 11.53 -11.15
C ALA A 157 -0.02 12.82 -11.11
N LEU A 158 0.01 13.62 -12.18
CA LEU A 158 -0.84 14.82 -12.31
C LEU A 158 -2.32 14.45 -12.36
N ASP A 159 -2.68 13.43 -13.14
CA ASP A 159 -4.04 12.91 -13.17
C ASP A 159 -4.47 12.37 -11.80
N ALA A 160 -3.56 11.67 -11.10
CA ALA A 160 -3.83 11.16 -9.76
C ALA A 160 -4.16 12.28 -8.76
N PHE A 161 -3.47 13.43 -8.82
CA PHE A 161 -3.73 14.56 -7.91
C PHE A 161 -5.17 15.12 -8.00
N GLU A 162 -5.86 14.93 -9.11
CA GLU A 162 -7.23 15.40 -9.29
C GLU A 162 -8.28 14.40 -8.71
N HIS A 163 -7.85 13.20 -8.31
CA HIS A 163 -8.76 12.09 -8.01
C HIS A 163 -8.75 11.61 -6.56
N PHE A 164 -8.06 12.32 -5.66
CA PHE A 164 -8.17 12.06 -4.22
C PHE A 164 -8.40 13.36 -3.45
N LYS A 165 -8.99 13.20 -2.27
CA LYS A 165 -9.13 14.30 -1.32
C LYS A 165 -7.99 14.23 -0.32
N GLY A 166 -7.60 15.39 0.18
CA GLY A 166 -6.52 15.46 1.16
C GLY A 166 -5.22 15.98 0.57
N ARG A 167 -4.18 15.91 1.36
CA ARG A 167 -2.87 16.49 1.05
C ARG A 167 -1.86 15.48 0.53
N TYR A 168 -2.05 14.21 0.88
CA TYR A 168 -1.11 13.13 0.56
C TYR A 168 -1.83 11.94 -0.05
N CYS A 169 -1.20 11.29 -1.02
CA CYS A 169 -1.64 10.01 -1.53
C CYS A 169 -0.45 9.03 -1.53
N PHE A 170 -0.66 7.85 -0.96
CA PHE A 170 0.31 6.77 -0.97
C PHE A 170 -0.16 5.66 -1.90
N VAL A 171 0.75 5.27 -2.80
CA VAL A 171 0.52 4.31 -3.88
C VAL A 171 1.60 3.23 -3.83
N GLY A 172 1.22 1.98 -4.09
CA GLY A 172 2.11 0.83 -4.26
C GLY A 172 2.30 0.44 -5.72
N HIS A 173 2.14 -0.85 -6.03
CA HIS A 173 1.98 -1.45 -7.36
C HIS A 173 3.18 -1.34 -8.31
N THR A 174 3.88 -0.21 -8.35
CA THR A 174 4.99 0.03 -9.29
C THR A 174 6.29 -0.63 -8.91
N HIS A 175 6.46 -1.01 -7.64
CA HIS A 175 7.71 -1.47 -7.03
C HIS A 175 8.88 -0.48 -7.19
N SER A 176 8.60 0.76 -7.54
CA SER A 176 9.60 1.80 -7.78
C SER A 176 9.34 3.00 -6.86
N PRO A 177 10.29 3.35 -5.97
CA PRO A 177 10.09 4.46 -5.04
C PRO A 177 10.18 5.79 -5.79
N VAL A 178 9.14 6.62 -5.67
CA VAL A 178 9.09 7.96 -6.23
C VAL A 178 8.30 8.88 -5.31
N ILE A 179 8.67 10.16 -5.28
CA ILE A 179 7.90 11.22 -4.62
C ILE A 179 7.60 12.28 -5.67
N VAL A 180 6.31 12.54 -5.89
CA VAL A 180 5.86 13.63 -6.74
C VAL A 180 5.18 14.69 -5.86
N ALA A 181 5.56 15.95 -6.03
CA ALA A 181 4.99 17.06 -5.29
C ALA A 181 4.43 18.12 -6.24
N SER A 182 3.16 18.47 -6.06
CA SER A 182 2.54 19.62 -6.71
C SER A 182 2.64 20.83 -5.79
N ARG A 183 3.02 21.99 -6.36
CA ARG A 183 2.93 23.29 -5.65
C ARG A 183 1.65 24.00 -6.07
N PRO A 184 0.84 24.53 -5.14
CA PRO A 184 -0.23 25.44 -5.49
C PRO A 184 0.38 26.63 -6.24
N ASN A 185 -0.04 26.88 -7.50
CA ASN A 185 0.47 27.90 -8.42
C ASN A 185 1.67 27.54 -9.33
N ALA A 186 2.10 26.30 -9.41
CA ALA A 186 2.92 25.83 -10.51
C ALA A 186 2.01 25.40 -11.67
N ILE A 187 1.32 26.34 -12.28
CA ILE A 187 0.71 26.15 -13.61
C ILE A 187 1.84 26.42 -14.62
N PRO A 188 2.04 25.55 -15.61
CA PRO A 188 3.04 25.75 -16.65
C PRO A 188 2.76 26.96 -17.51
#